data_2612817955bb76453ec762c17e2f6fd4
#
_entry.id   2612817955bb76453ec762c17e2f6fd4
#
_cell.length_a   1.000
_cell.length_b   1.000
_cell.length_c   1.000
_cell.angle_alpha   90.00
_cell.angle_beta   90.00
_cell.angle_gamma   90.00
#
_symmetry.space_group_name_H-M   'P 1'
#
loop_
_entity.id
_entity.type
_entity.pdbx_description
1 polymer ?
#
loop_
_entity_poly.entity_id
_entity_poly.type
_entity_poly.pdbx_seq_one_letter_code
_entity_poly.pdbx_strand_id
1 'polypeptide(L)'
;MSSDSVARPPAPAWSIGPGLLRGGGFALPSVIATEIARVLSDRIVFLELAPGERILEEEVGAGFGVSRSPIREAFRMLEADGLVVRAARRGVSVTPMGRRDLDEVYACRVGLEGLAAAEATRHLDDEGRALIRRLMDGMQRAYEADDVPTFFQNNVAFTRAIHTLSQNQTLMRIVAGIEKQALRYRYLAHLQSREMLPMTLEGHGGVAEAILAGKRDLARRRAGQLMRRSHSVIARALAESAYAIPGDVGIGELEES
;
A
#
# COMPACT_ATOMS: atom_id res chain seq x y z
N MET A 1 -5.37 12.11 33.43
CA MET A 1 -5.87 11.66 32.11
C MET A 1 -4.62 11.39 31.32
N SER A 2 -4.18 10.13 31.32
CA SER A 2 -2.93 9.69 30.64
C SER A 2 -3.21 9.53 29.17
N SER A 3 -2.47 10.26 28.34
CA SER A 3 -2.38 10.04 26.90
C SER A 3 -1.61 8.73 26.71
N ASP A 4 -2.33 7.64 26.44
CA ASP A 4 -1.72 6.41 25.96
C ASP A 4 -1.09 6.71 24.60
N SER A 5 0.21 6.88 24.60
CA SER A 5 1.06 6.91 23.43
C SER A 5 0.92 5.56 22.74
N VAL A 6 0.25 5.53 21.61
CA VAL A 6 0.23 4.36 20.71
C VAL A 6 1.68 4.01 20.40
N ALA A 7 2.13 2.88 20.93
CA ALA A 7 3.50 2.42 20.76
C ALA A 7 3.79 2.28 19.25
N ARG A 8 4.82 2.98 18.80
CA ARG A 8 5.29 2.93 17.41
C ARG A 8 5.68 1.49 17.08
N PRO A 9 5.12 0.86 16.05
CA PRO A 9 5.47 -0.51 15.71
C PRO A 9 6.97 -0.60 15.38
N PRO A 10 7.64 -1.72 15.72
CA PRO A 10 9.03 -1.92 15.37
C PRO A 10 9.21 -1.90 13.85
N ALA A 11 10.31 -1.29 13.39
CA ALA A 11 10.65 -1.23 11.97
C ALA A 11 10.75 -2.65 11.40
N PRO A 12 10.13 -2.94 10.25
CA PRO A 12 10.21 -4.27 9.66
C PRO A 12 11.65 -4.67 9.34
N ALA A 13 11.96 -5.96 9.49
CA ALA A 13 13.31 -6.54 9.38
C ALA A 13 14.03 -6.35 8.02
N TRP A 14 13.35 -5.76 7.03
CA TRP A 14 13.90 -5.43 5.71
C TRP A 14 14.23 -3.92 5.54
N SER A 15 14.28 -3.15 6.64
CA SER A 15 14.87 -1.81 6.61
C SER A 15 16.33 -1.94 6.17
N ILE A 16 16.62 -1.56 4.93
CA ILE A 16 17.98 -1.59 4.39
C ILE A 16 18.80 -0.62 5.23
N GLY A 17 19.70 -1.18 6.03
CA GLY A 17 20.66 -0.39 6.78
C GLY A 17 21.52 0.48 5.85
N PRO A 18 22.19 1.53 6.35
CA PRO A 18 22.94 2.52 5.58
C PRO A 18 24.12 1.97 4.78
N GLY A 19 24.26 0.64 4.66
CA GLY A 19 25.36 -0.04 3.99
C GLY A 19 25.29 -0.10 2.46
N LEU A 20 24.12 0.08 1.83
CA LEU A 20 24.01 -0.12 0.37
C LEU A 20 24.61 1.02 -0.48
N LEU A 21 24.85 2.18 0.11
CA LEU A 21 25.50 3.31 -0.58
C LEU A 21 27.04 3.33 -0.41
N ARG A 22 27.64 2.36 0.31
CA ARG A 22 29.09 2.28 0.55
C ARG A 22 29.87 1.45 -0.48
N GLY A 23 29.22 0.95 -1.53
CA GLY A 23 29.90 0.35 -2.68
C GLY A 23 30.46 1.46 -3.58
N GLY A 24 31.80 1.58 -3.67
CA GLY A 24 32.50 2.62 -4.44
C GLY A 24 32.36 2.54 -5.96
N GLY A 25 31.14 2.60 -6.46
CA GLY A 25 30.82 2.81 -7.87
C GLY A 25 29.97 4.08 -7.99
N PHE A 26 30.26 4.92 -8.98
CA PHE A 26 29.48 6.11 -9.31
C PHE A 26 28.03 5.71 -9.68
N ALA A 27 27.15 5.57 -8.67
CA ALA A 27 25.73 5.44 -8.94
C ALA A 27 25.24 6.74 -9.59
N LEU A 28 24.53 6.62 -10.72
CA LEU A 28 23.92 7.76 -11.39
C LEU A 28 22.98 8.49 -10.42
N PRO A 29 22.94 9.81 -10.41
CA PRO A 29 22.06 10.59 -9.50
C PRO A 29 20.60 10.14 -9.53
N SER A 30 20.11 9.66 -10.67
CA SER A 30 18.76 9.08 -10.83
C SER A 30 18.56 7.78 -10.04
N VAL A 31 19.58 6.91 -9.96
CA VAL A 31 19.53 5.66 -9.17
C VAL A 31 19.47 5.99 -7.70
N ILE A 32 20.26 6.96 -7.25
CA ILE A 32 20.27 7.43 -5.86
C ILE A 32 18.90 8.03 -5.51
N ALA A 33 18.34 8.88 -6.37
CA ALA A 33 17.02 9.48 -6.15
C ALA A 33 15.92 8.42 -6.05
N THR A 34 15.94 7.40 -6.91
CA THR A 34 14.99 6.29 -6.88
C THR A 34 15.08 5.50 -5.57
N GLU A 35 16.29 5.24 -5.08
CA GLU A 35 16.48 4.53 -3.82
C GLU A 35 16.02 5.35 -2.60
N ILE A 36 16.32 6.66 -2.57
CA ILE A 36 15.81 7.57 -1.54
C ILE A 36 14.27 7.59 -1.57
N ALA A 37 13.66 7.74 -2.76
CA ALA A 37 12.21 7.73 -2.90
C ALA A 37 11.60 6.40 -2.43
N ARG A 38 12.24 5.26 -2.72
CA ARG A 38 11.81 3.96 -2.26
C ARG A 38 11.82 3.85 -0.74
N VAL A 39 12.94 4.22 -0.09
CA VAL A 39 13.07 4.17 1.37
C VAL A 39 12.07 5.09 2.06
N LEU A 40 11.92 6.32 1.57
CA LEU A 40 10.94 7.26 2.13
C LEU A 40 9.51 6.79 1.89
N SER A 41 9.21 6.22 0.70
CA SER A 41 7.91 5.61 0.41
C SER A 41 7.57 4.52 1.41
N ASP A 42 8.51 3.61 1.68
CA ASP A 42 8.32 2.53 2.65
C ASP A 42 8.04 3.09 4.04
N ARG A 43 8.82 4.07 4.51
CA ARG A 43 8.61 4.72 5.81
C ARG A 43 7.25 5.43 5.93
N ILE A 44 6.77 6.04 4.83
CA ILE A 44 5.44 6.66 4.78
C ILE A 44 4.34 5.59 4.79
N VAL A 45 4.48 4.52 4.00
CA VAL A 45 3.51 3.42 3.91
C VAL A 45 3.35 2.71 5.26
N PHE A 46 4.47 2.49 5.97
CA PHE A 46 4.48 1.85 7.28
C PHE A 46 4.28 2.81 8.45
N LEU A 47 3.85 4.06 8.18
CA LEU A 47 3.53 5.10 9.17
C LEU A 47 4.69 5.43 10.12
N GLU A 48 5.94 5.16 9.71
CA GLU A 48 7.13 5.62 10.42
C GLU A 48 7.31 7.14 10.26
N LEU A 49 6.94 7.68 9.10
CA LEU A 49 6.71 9.09 8.86
C LEU A 49 5.21 9.32 8.89
N ALA A 50 4.75 10.07 9.90
CA ALA A 50 3.33 10.25 10.14
C ALA A 50 2.64 11.11 9.07
N PRO A 51 1.35 10.90 8.76
CA PRO A 51 0.54 11.78 7.93
C PRO A 51 0.63 13.24 8.43
N GLY A 52 0.95 14.18 7.53
CA GLY A 52 1.16 15.58 7.85
C GLY A 52 2.55 15.93 8.39
N GLU A 53 3.39 14.94 8.71
CA GLU A 53 4.75 15.16 9.22
C GLU A 53 5.61 15.87 8.17
N ARG A 54 6.38 16.88 8.63
CA ARG A 54 7.29 17.63 7.78
C ARG A 54 8.57 16.84 7.54
N ILE A 55 9.02 16.80 6.29
CA ILE A 55 10.28 16.14 5.90
C ILE A 55 11.29 17.21 5.50
N LEU A 56 12.42 17.30 6.21
CA LEU A 56 13.47 18.29 5.96
C LEU A 56 14.52 17.75 4.99
N GLU A 57 14.77 18.48 3.88
CA GLU A 57 15.80 18.12 2.89
C GLU A 57 17.18 17.90 3.56
N GLU A 58 17.50 18.66 4.61
CA GLU A 58 18.76 18.58 5.33
C GLU A 58 18.91 17.29 6.13
N GLU A 59 17.86 16.88 6.82
CA GLU A 59 17.83 15.61 7.59
C GLU A 59 17.96 14.41 6.68
N VAL A 60 17.21 14.41 5.56
CA VAL A 60 17.30 13.34 4.54
C VAL A 60 18.70 13.33 3.93
N GLY A 61 19.27 14.51 3.61
CA GLY A 61 20.61 14.61 3.07
C GLY A 61 21.69 14.10 4.02
N ALA A 62 21.60 14.46 5.29
CA ALA A 62 22.51 13.95 6.32
C ALA A 62 22.38 12.42 6.49
N GLY A 63 21.14 11.89 6.52
CA GLY A 63 20.88 10.45 6.68
C GLY A 63 21.41 9.59 5.54
N PHE A 64 21.33 10.07 4.30
CA PHE A 64 21.81 9.37 3.11
C PHE A 64 23.24 9.74 2.69
N GLY A 65 23.82 10.81 3.24
CA GLY A 65 25.16 11.29 2.86
C GLY A 65 25.23 11.82 1.42
N VAL A 66 24.17 12.47 0.93
CA VAL A 66 24.04 12.95 -0.46
C VAL A 66 23.76 14.44 -0.55
N SER A 67 24.03 15.02 -1.73
CA SER A 67 23.70 16.43 -2.03
C SER A 67 22.19 16.65 -2.17
N ARG A 68 21.75 17.92 -2.25
CA ARG A 68 20.33 18.28 -2.33
C ARG A 68 19.64 17.85 -3.64
N SER A 69 20.40 17.69 -4.75
CA SER A 69 19.80 17.39 -6.05
C SER A 69 19.04 16.05 -6.10
N PRO A 70 19.64 14.88 -5.74
CA PRO A 70 18.91 13.61 -5.72
C PRO A 70 17.74 13.59 -4.71
N ILE A 71 17.82 14.37 -3.60
CA ILE A 71 16.74 14.46 -2.62
C ILE A 71 15.52 15.16 -3.24
N ARG A 72 15.74 16.28 -3.94
CA ARG A 72 14.66 17.00 -4.62
C ARG A 72 14.00 16.17 -5.71
N GLU A 73 14.79 15.36 -6.41
CA GLU A 73 14.25 14.41 -7.40
C GLU A 73 13.43 13.30 -6.74
N ALA A 74 13.92 12.73 -5.63
CA ALA A 74 13.17 11.78 -4.83
C ALA A 74 11.83 12.36 -4.34
N PHE A 75 11.82 13.61 -3.87
CA PHE A 75 10.58 14.27 -3.45
C PHE A 75 9.61 14.53 -4.61
N ARG A 76 10.09 14.80 -5.83
CA ARG A 76 9.21 14.89 -7.01
C ARG A 76 8.55 13.54 -7.32
N MET A 77 9.32 12.45 -7.20
CA MET A 77 8.77 11.09 -7.38
C MET A 77 7.70 10.78 -6.34
N LEU A 78 7.95 11.09 -5.06
CA LEU A 78 6.98 10.89 -3.98
C LEU A 78 5.74 11.78 -4.13
N GLU A 79 5.90 13.00 -4.63
CA GLU A 79 4.81 13.92 -4.93
C GLU A 79 3.94 13.39 -6.10
N ALA A 80 4.58 12.86 -7.16
CA ALA A 80 3.88 12.20 -8.26
C ALA A 80 3.12 10.94 -7.81
N ASP A 81 3.63 10.21 -6.80
CA ASP A 81 2.98 9.08 -6.16
C ASP A 81 1.89 9.50 -5.14
N GLY A 82 1.69 10.81 -4.90
CA GLY A 82 0.72 11.32 -3.92
C GLY A 82 1.10 11.06 -2.46
N LEU A 83 2.34 10.66 -2.17
CA LEU A 83 2.80 10.35 -0.82
C LEU A 83 3.25 11.58 -0.02
N VAL A 84 3.67 12.62 -0.72
CA VAL A 84 4.04 13.90 -0.11
C VAL A 84 3.37 15.06 -0.84
N VAL A 85 3.21 16.16 -0.14
CA VAL A 85 2.73 17.43 -0.69
C VAL A 85 3.77 18.50 -0.46
N ARG A 86 3.93 19.36 -1.46
CA ARG A 86 4.81 20.54 -1.37
C ARG A 86 3.96 21.79 -1.17
N ALA A 87 4.17 22.48 -0.06
CA ALA A 87 3.53 23.76 0.20
C ALA A 87 4.54 24.90 0.04
N ALA A 88 4.12 25.98 -0.64
CA ALA A 88 4.93 27.18 -0.77
C ALA A 88 5.33 27.69 0.62
N ARG A 89 6.63 27.93 0.83
CA ARG A 89 7.24 28.40 2.10
C ARG A 89 7.18 27.42 3.28
N ARG A 90 6.51 26.27 3.16
CA ARG A 90 6.42 25.26 4.23
C ARG A 90 7.24 23.99 3.97
N GLY A 91 7.82 23.85 2.76
CA GLY A 91 8.61 22.70 2.38
C GLY A 91 7.77 21.49 1.97
N VAL A 92 8.27 20.29 2.25
CA VAL A 92 7.64 19.01 1.92
C VAL A 92 7.08 18.40 3.20
N SER A 93 5.87 17.85 3.13
CA SER A 93 5.26 17.07 4.20
C SER A 93 4.59 15.80 3.66
N VAL A 94 4.47 14.79 4.50
CA VAL A 94 3.68 13.59 4.20
C VAL A 94 2.24 14.00 3.91
N THR A 95 1.66 13.47 2.84
CA THR A 95 0.24 13.72 2.51
C THR A 95 -0.64 13.26 3.68
N PRO A 96 -1.54 14.11 4.19
CA PRO A 96 -2.53 13.69 5.18
C PRO A 96 -3.35 12.49 4.70
N MET A 97 -3.93 11.75 5.63
CA MET A 97 -4.84 10.64 5.31
C MET A 97 -6.28 11.10 5.54
N GLY A 98 -6.95 11.49 4.45
CA GLY A 98 -8.32 11.99 4.49
C GLY A 98 -9.34 10.92 4.11
N ARG A 99 -10.59 11.06 4.60
CA ARG A 99 -11.70 10.17 4.26
C ARG A 99 -12.06 10.29 2.78
N ARG A 100 -12.08 11.51 2.26
CA ARG A 100 -12.37 11.74 0.84
C ARG A 100 -11.35 11.09 -0.09
N ASP A 101 -10.05 11.21 0.22
CA ASP A 101 -8.98 10.57 -0.55
C ASP A 101 -9.12 9.04 -0.52
N LEU A 102 -9.44 8.47 0.65
CA LEU A 102 -9.75 7.04 0.78
C LEU A 102 -10.90 6.61 -0.14
N ASP A 103 -12.00 7.36 -0.15
CA ASP A 103 -13.18 7.05 -0.95
C ASP A 103 -12.85 7.09 -2.45
N GLU A 104 -12.14 8.13 -2.92
CA GLU A 104 -11.72 8.28 -4.33
C GLU A 104 -10.78 7.15 -4.77
N VAL A 105 -9.80 6.80 -3.96
CA VAL A 105 -8.85 5.69 -4.23
C VAL A 105 -9.60 4.36 -4.32
N TYR A 106 -10.52 4.08 -3.39
CA TYR A 106 -11.22 2.80 -3.36
C TYR A 106 -12.31 2.70 -4.43
N ALA A 107 -12.95 3.80 -4.83
CA ALA A 107 -13.84 3.82 -5.99
C ALA A 107 -13.12 3.33 -7.26
N CYS A 108 -11.90 3.81 -7.51
CA CYS A 108 -11.07 3.32 -8.60
C CYS A 108 -10.68 1.84 -8.41
N ARG A 109 -10.26 1.44 -7.21
CA ARG A 109 -9.80 0.09 -6.93
C ARG A 109 -10.88 -0.97 -7.13
N VAL A 110 -12.13 -0.70 -6.80
CA VAL A 110 -13.25 -1.64 -7.02
C VAL A 110 -13.29 -2.11 -8.48
N GLY A 111 -13.19 -1.19 -9.43
CA GLY A 111 -13.22 -1.52 -10.86
C GLY A 111 -11.93 -2.18 -11.35
N LEU A 112 -10.77 -1.63 -10.97
CA LEU A 112 -9.46 -2.07 -11.43
C LEU A 112 -9.09 -3.45 -10.90
N GLU A 113 -9.31 -3.73 -9.62
CA GLU A 113 -9.03 -5.04 -9.02
C GLU A 113 -9.97 -6.13 -9.57
N GLY A 114 -11.23 -5.78 -9.83
CA GLY A 114 -12.16 -6.68 -10.51
C GLY A 114 -11.71 -7.02 -11.93
N LEU A 115 -11.23 -6.01 -12.70
CA LEU A 115 -10.68 -6.24 -14.02
C LEU A 115 -9.41 -7.08 -13.96
N ALA A 116 -8.49 -6.79 -13.04
CA ALA A 116 -7.27 -7.55 -12.84
C ALA A 116 -7.56 -9.04 -12.58
N ALA A 117 -8.46 -9.35 -11.66
CA ALA A 117 -8.84 -10.71 -11.32
C ALA A 117 -9.48 -11.45 -12.51
N ALA A 118 -10.32 -10.76 -13.28
CA ALA A 118 -10.94 -11.33 -14.47
C ALA A 118 -9.91 -11.65 -15.57
N GLU A 119 -8.96 -10.74 -15.83
CA GLU A 119 -7.91 -10.96 -16.82
C GLU A 119 -6.89 -12.00 -16.34
N ALA A 120 -6.50 -12.00 -15.06
CA ALA A 120 -5.66 -13.04 -14.48
C ALA A 120 -6.26 -14.44 -14.66
N THR A 121 -7.58 -14.57 -14.58
CA THR A 121 -8.27 -15.84 -14.83
C THR A 121 -8.09 -16.32 -16.28
N ARG A 122 -7.99 -15.42 -17.25
CA ARG A 122 -7.79 -15.76 -18.68
C ARG A 122 -6.37 -16.23 -19.00
N HIS A 123 -5.39 -15.68 -18.30
CA HIS A 123 -3.97 -15.89 -18.58
C HIS A 123 -3.29 -16.82 -17.57
N LEU A 124 -4.08 -17.48 -16.74
CA LEU A 124 -3.58 -18.32 -15.67
C LEU A 124 -2.94 -19.60 -16.18
N ASP A 125 -1.63 -19.72 -16.01
CA ASP A 125 -0.82 -20.90 -16.27
C ASP A 125 -0.54 -21.70 -14.97
N ASP A 126 0.22 -22.76 -15.06
CA ASP A 126 0.55 -23.63 -13.91
C ASP A 126 1.47 -22.93 -12.90
N GLU A 127 2.37 -22.06 -13.37
CA GLU A 127 3.23 -21.25 -12.50
C GLU A 127 2.41 -20.24 -11.70
N GLY A 128 1.49 -19.55 -12.36
CA GLY A 128 0.55 -18.63 -11.72
C GLY A 128 -0.35 -19.33 -10.69
N ARG A 129 -0.81 -20.56 -11.00
CA ARG A 129 -1.57 -21.40 -10.03
C ARG A 129 -0.75 -21.71 -8.79
N ALA A 130 0.50 -22.11 -8.96
CA ALA A 130 1.40 -22.39 -7.86
C ALA A 130 1.70 -21.15 -7.03
N LEU A 131 1.90 -19.98 -7.69
CA LEU A 131 2.15 -18.71 -7.03
C LEU A 131 0.95 -18.29 -6.17
N ILE A 132 -0.27 -18.32 -6.71
CA ILE A 132 -1.50 -17.96 -5.98
C ILE A 132 -1.64 -18.84 -4.72
N ARG A 133 -1.50 -20.17 -4.84
CA ARG A 133 -1.58 -21.07 -3.69
C ARG A 133 -0.53 -20.76 -2.64
N ARG A 134 0.74 -20.60 -3.03
CA ARG A 134 1.84 -20.28 -2.11
C ARG A 134 1.58 -19.00 -1.32
N LEU A 135 1.09 -17.95 -1.98
CA LEU A 135 0.81 -16.67 -1.33
C LEU A 135 -0.39 -16.77 -0.36
N MET A 136 -1.44 -17.52 -0.72
CA MET A 136 -2.56 -17.81 0.17
C MET A 136 -2.11 -18.59 1.40
N ASP A 137 -1.29 -19.64 1.21
CA ASP A 137 -0.72 -20.42 2.31
C ASP A 137 0.17 -19.56 3.22
N GLY A 138 0.91 -18.60 2.62
CA GLY A 138 1.72 -17.63 3.36
C GLY A 138 0.86 -16.71 4.24
N MET A 139 -0.26 -16.19 3.71
CA MET A 139 -1.20 -15.38 4.49
C MET A 139 -1.85 -16.20 5.62
N GLN A 140 -2.27 -17.45 5.33
CA GLN A 140 -2.87 -18.32 6.33
C GLN A 140 -1.91 -18.57 7.50
N ARG A 141 -0.67 -18.98 7.23
CA ARG A 141 0.34 -19.21 8.28
C ARG A 141 0.63 -17.96 9.10
N ALA A 142 0.75 -16.80 8.46
CA ALA A 142 0.99 -15.54 9.15
C ALA A 142 -0.21 -15.14 10.04
N TYR A 143 -1.44 -15.39 9.57
CA TYR A 143 -2.66 -15.19 10.35
C TYR A 143 -2.70 -16.08 11.61
N GLU A 144 -2.39 -17.37 11.45
CA GLU A 144 -2.34 -18.34 12.56
C GLU A 144 -1.25 -18.02 13.59
N ALA A 145 -0.15 -17.40 13.14
CA ALA A 145 0.96 -16.96 13.99
C ALA A 145 0.78 -15.55 14.60
N ASP A 146 -0.34 -14.87 14.33
CA ASP A 146 -0.58 -13.47 14.69
C ASP A 146 0.55 -12.51 14.20
N ASP A 147 1.19 -12.88 13.08
CA ASP A 147 2.28 -12.09 12.45
C ASP A 147 1.71 -11.11 11.42
N VAL A 148 1.25 -9.96 11.90
CA VAL A 148 0.65 -8.90 11.08
C VAL A 148 1.59 -8.39 9.97
N PRO A 149 2.89 -8.13 10.21
CA PRO A 149 3.81 -7.70 9.17
C PRO A 149 3.94 -8.71 8.02
N THR A 150 4.16 -9.99 8.33
CA THR A 150 4.26 -11.05 7.31
C THR A 150 2.94 -11.27 6.58
N PHE A 151 1.81 -11.19 7.30
CA PHE A 151 0.49 -11.22 6.67
C PHE A 151 0.33 -10.10 5.64
N PHE A 152 0.65 -8.86 6.03
CA PHE A 152 0.53 -7.69 5.15
C PHE A 152 1.43 -7.82 3.91
N GLN A 153 2.67 -8.31 4.06
CA GLN A 153 3.58 -8.55 2.95
C GLN A 153 3.01 -9.57 1.95
N ASN A 154 2.49 -10.70 2.42
CA ASN A 154 1.86 -11.72 1.57
C ASN A 154 0.59 -11.18 0.88
N ASN A 155 -0.22 -10.38 1.59
CA ASN A 155 -1.39 -9.71 1.03
C ASN A 155 -1.01 -8.74 -0.12
N VAL A 156 0.03 -7.94 0.04
CA VAL A 156 0.55 -7.06 -1.02
C VAL A 156 1.08 -7.88 -2.19
N ALA A 157 1.87 -8.92 -1.91
CA ALA A 157 2.42 -9.81 -2.93
C ALA A 157 1.32 -10.53 -3.72
N PHE A 158 0.24 -10.99 -3.05
CA PHE A 158 -0.90 -11.60 -3.71
C PHE A 158 -1.60 -10.63 -4.68
N THR A 159 -1.88 -9.41 -4.23
CA THR A 159 -2.50 -8.39 -5.09
C THR A 159 -1.63 -8.10 -6.31
N ARG A 160 -0.33 -7.91 -6.13
CA ARG A 160 0.63 -7.69 -7.23
C ARG A 160 0.74 -8.89 -8.17
N ALA A 161 0.66 -10.12 -7.66
CA ALA A 161 0.65 -11.32 -8.49
C ALA A 161 -0.58 -11.34 -9.41
N ILE A 162 -1.77 -10.98 -8.90
CA ILE A 162 -2.99 -10.86 -9.73
C ILE A 162 -2.81 -9.79 -10.82
N HIS A 163 -2.24 -8.64 -10.48
CA HIS A 163 -1.96 -7.59 -11.48
C HIS A 163 -1.01 -8.09 -12.57
N THR A 164 0.06 -8.80 -12.21
CA THR A 164 1.02 -9.36 -13.16
C THR A 164 0.38 -10.44 -14.04
N LEU A 165 -0.38 -11.36 -13.44
CA LEU A 165 -1.10 -12.43 -14.13
C LEU A 165 -2.18 -11.90 -15.08
N SER A 166 -2.68 -10.68 -14.87
CA SER A 166 -3.62 -10.04 -15.80
C SER A 166 -3.02 -9.81 -17.19
N GLN A 167 -1.69 -9.75 -17.30
CA GLN A 167 -0.94 -9.41 -18.52
C GLN A 167 -1.38 -8.09 -19.19
N ASN A 168 -2.09 -7.23 -18.45
CA ASN A 168 -2.58 -5.95 -18.95
C ASN A 168 -1.64 -4.82 -18.51
N GLN A 169 -0.72 -4.42 -19.37
CA GLN A 169 0.30 -3.41 -19.08
C GLN A 169 -0.30 -2.03 -18.74
N THR A 170 -1.43 -1.68 -19.35
CA THR A 170 -2.12 -0.41 -19.05
C THR A 170 -2.73 -0.44 -17.64
N LEU A 171 -3.42 -1.54 -17.29
CA LEU A 171 -3.94 -1.75 -15.95
C LEU A 171 -2.82 -1.69 -14.91
N MET A 172 -1.70 -2.39 -15.15
CA MET A 172 -0.57 -2.41 -14.22
C MET A 172 0.00 -1.01 -13.95
N ARG A 173 0.09 -0.15 -14.98
CA ARG A 173 0.54 1.25 -14.79
C ARG A 173 -0.45 2.07 -13.97
N ILE A 174 -1.75 1.89 -14.19
CA ILE A 174 -2.80 2.63 -13.46
C ILE A 174 -2.81 2.21 -11.99
N VAL A 175 -2.83 0.90 -11.70
CA VAL A 175 -2.87 0.42 -10.31
C VAL A 175 -1.58 0.77 -9.56
N ALA A 176 -0.41 0.76 -10.20
CA ALA A 176 0.85 1.19 -9.58
C ALA A 176 0.80 2.66 -9.14
N GLY A 177 0.10 3.53 -9.89
CA GLY A 177 -0.04 4.95 -9.55
C GLY A 177 -0.86 5.21 -8.28
N ILE A 178 -1.79 4.33 -7.93
CA ILE A 178 -2.65 4.48 -6.74
C ILE A 178 -2.28 3.52 -5.60
N GLU A 179 -1.43 2.52 -5.87
CA GLU A 179 -1.12 1.45 -4.91
C GLU A 179 -0.52 2.00 -3.62
N LYS A 180 0.47 2.89 -3.72
CA LYS A 180 1.19 3.41 -2.56
C LYS A 180 0.29 4.22 -1.63
N GLN A 181 -0.63 5.01 -2.19
CA GLN A 181 -1.64 5.72 -1.42
C GLN A 181 -2.56 4.73 -0.69
N ALA A 182 -3.07 3.72 -1.41
CA ALA A 182 -3.91 2.69 -0.82
C ALA A 182 -3.21 1.87 0.27
N LEU A 183 -1.90 1.62 0.13
CA LEU A 183 -1.12 0.82 1.09
C LEU A 183 -1.08 1.46 2.48
N ARG A 184 -0.99 2.79 2.61
CA ARG A 184 -1.00 3.50 3.91
C ARG A 184 -2.28 3.22 4.68
N TYR A 185 -3.43 3.37 4.01
CA TYR A 185 -4.75 3.11 4.60
C TYR A 185 -4.92 1.64 4.99
N ARG A 186 -4.46 0.73 4.12
CA ARG A 186 -4.51 -0.71 4.39
C ARG A 186 -3.65 -1.07 5.60
N TYR A 187 -2.43 -0.55 5.68
CA TYR A 187 -1.53 -0.83 6.80
C TYR A 187 -2.10 -0.31 8.13
N LEU A 188 -2.63 0.92 8.15
CA LEU A 188 -3.32 1.47 9.32
C LEU A 188 -4.41 0.51 9.82
N ALA A 189 -5.28 0.05 8.93
CA ALA A 189 -6.36 -0.85 9.31
C ALA A 189 -5.88 -2.22 9.78
N HIS A 190 -4.78 -2.75 9.21
CA HIS A 190 -4.18 -4.01 9.69
C HIS A 190 -3.62 -3.89 11.11
N LEU A 191 -3.15 -2.69 11.49
CA LEU A 191 -2.66 -2.45 12.86
C LEU A 191 -3.78 -2.23 13.87
N GLN A 192 -4.90 -1.63 13.48
CA GLN A 192 -5.91 -1.13 14.42
C GLN A 192 -7.20 -1.94 14.43
N SER A 193 -7.54 -2.61 13.33
CA SER A 193 -8.80 -3.34 13.22
C SER A 193 -8.61 -4.84 13.32
N ARG A 194 -9.16 -5.45 14.37
CA ARG A 194 -9.18 -6.93 14.52
C ARG A 194 -9.96 -7.64 13.41
N GLU A 195 -10.86 -6.95 12.73
CA GLU A 195 -11.65 -7.47 11.61
C GLU A 195 -10.84 -7.54 10.31
N MET A 196 -9.79 -6.70 10.16
CA MET A 196 -9.09 -6.53 8.89
C MET A 196 -8.38 -7.80 8.41
N LEU A 197 -7.70 -8.55 9.28
CA LEU A 197 -6.96 -9.74 8.90
C LEU A 197 -7.88 -10.87 8.43
N PRO A 198 -8.87 -11.32 9.24
CA PRO A 198 -9.75 -12.43 8.84
C PRO A 198 -10.58 -12.06 7.60
N MET A 199 -11.09 -10.84 7.50
CA MET A 199 -11.84 -10.36 6.34
C MET A 199 -10.98 -10.37 5.07
N THR A 200 -9.72 -9.94 5.16
CA THR A 200 -8.77 -9.95 4.04
C THR A 200 -8.44 -11.37 3.59
N LEU A 201 -8.17 -12.27 4.54
CA LEU A 201 -7.86 -13.68 4.26
C LEU A 201 -9.03 -14.37 3.56
N GLU A 202 -10.25 -14.26 4.10
CA GLU A 202 -11.47 -14.79 3.50
C GLU A 202 -11.70 -14.24 2.09
N GLY A 203 -11.59 -12.92 1.95
CA GLY A 203 -11.83 -12.23 0.67
C GLY A 203 -10.85 -12.65 -0.41
N HIS A 204 -9.55 -12.70 -0.10
CA HIS A 204 -8.54 -13.19 -1.05
C HIS A 204 -8.70 -14.68 -1.33
N GLY A 205 -9.06 -15.48 -0.34
CA GLY A 205 -9.40 -16.89 -0.54
C GLY A 205 -10.51 -17.07 -1.58
N GLY A 206 -11.58 -16.28 -1.46
CA GLY A 206 -12.66 -16.29 -2.42
C GLY A 206 -12.24 -15.85 -3.83
N VAL A 207 -11.38 -14.85 -3.95
CA VAL A 207 -10.84 -14.40 -5.25
C VAL A 207 -9.95 -15.50 -5.85
N ALA A 208 -9.01 -16.05 -5.05
CA ALA A 208 -8.11 -17.13 -5.48
C ALA A 208 -8.88 -18.35 -5.99
N GLU A 209 -9.89 -18.82 -5.24
CA GLU A 209 -10.75 -19.92 -5.63
C GLU A 209 -11.41 -19.69 -6.99
N ALA A 210 -11.98 -18.50 -7.19
CA ALA A 210 -12.63 -18.15 -8.45
C ALA A 210 -11.65 -18.12 -9.64
N ILE A 211 -10.44 -17.58 -9.44
CA ILE A 211 -9.38 -17.57 -10.46
C ILE A 211 -8.92 -18.99 -10.78
N LEU A 212 -8.60 -19.79 -9.76
CA LEU A 212 -8.13 -21.17 -9.92
C LEU A 212 -9.16 -22.08 -10.58
N ALA A 213 -10.46 -21.79 -10.37
CA ALA A 213 -11.58 -22.51 -11.00
C ALA A 213 -11.91 -22.00 -12.42
N GLY A 214 -11.21 -21.00 -12.95
CA GLY A 214 -11.48 -20.43 -14.27
C GLY A 214 -12.77 -19.58 -14.35
N LYS A 215 -13.35 -19.19 -13.21
CA LYS A 215 -14.64 -18.47 -13.12
C LYS A 215 -14.44 -16.96 -13.19
N ARG A 216 -14.18 -16.44 -14.40
CA ARG A 216 -13.80 -15.05 -14.67
C ARG A 216 -14.71 -14.01 -14.03
N ASP A 217 -16.03 -14.11 -14.26
CA ASP A 217 -16.98 -13.10 -13.76
C ASP A 217 -17.15 -13.19 -12.24
N LEU A 218 -17.00 -14.40 -11.67
CA LEU A 218 -16.99 -14.58 -10.23
C LEU A 218 -15.76 -13.94 -9.61
N ALA A 219 -14.57 -14.12 -10.20
CA ALA A 219 -13.33 -13.48 -9.76
C ALA A 219 -13.47 -11.96 -9.76
N ARG A 220 -14.02 -11.39 -10.83
CA ARG A 220 -14.34 -9.95 -10.93
C ARG A 220 -15.21 -9.47 -9.78
N ARG A 221 -16.35 -10.12 -9.56
CA ARG A 221 -17.29 -9.74 -8.50
C ARG A 221 -16.68 -9.86 -7.11
N ARG A 222 -16.00 -10.98 -6.81
CA ARG A 222 -15.37 -11.22 -5.50
C ARG A 222 -14.27 -10.19 -5.21
N ALA A 223 -13.44 -9.85 -6.19
CA ALA A 223 -12.42 -8.80 -6.03
C ALA A 223 -13.06 -7.43 -5.75
N GLY A 224 -14.09 -7.04 -6.49
CA GLY A 224 -14.83 -5.79 -6.22
C GLY A 224 -15.49 -5.77 -4.85
N GLN A 225 -16.13 -6.87 -4.44
CA GLN A 225 -16.72 -7.00 -3.09
C GLN A 225 -15.67 -6.89 -1.98
N LEU A 226 -14.51 -7.53 -2.16
CA LEU A 226 -13.39 -7.41 -1.21
C LEU A 226 -12.96 -5.94 -1.08
N MET A 227 -12.86 -5.20 -2.18
CA MET A 227 -12.47 -3.78 -2.13
C MET A 227 -13.51 -2.94 -1.39
N ARG A 228 -14.81 -3.15 -1.60
CA ARG A 228 -15.88 -2.45 -0.86
C ARG A 228 -15.85 -2.77 0.63
N ARG A 229 -15.73 -4.06 1.00
CA ARG A 229 -15.59 -4.46 2.42
C ARG A 229 -14.34 -3.85 3.06
N SER A 230 -13.20 -3.90 2.36
CA SER A 230 -11.95 -3.28 2.84
C SER A 230 -12.11 -1.78 3.05
N HIS A 231 -12.76 -1.07 2.12
CA HIS A 231 -13.05 0.36 2.26
C HIS A 231 -13.81 0.66 3.56
N SER A 232 -14.91 -0.07 3.84
CA SER A 232 -15.71 0.15 5.05
C SER A 232 -14.92 -0.10 6.34
N VAL A 233 -14.10 -1.15 6.38
CA VAL A 233 -13.24 -1.44 7.56
C VAL A 233 -12.17 -0.36 7.73
N ILE A 234 -11.51 0.04 6.66
CA ILE A 234 -10.47 1.06 6.68
C ILE A 234 -11.04 2.42 7.07
N ALA A 235 -12.22 2.76 6.56
CA ALA A 235 -12.89 4.02 6.89
C ALA A 235 -13.18 4.15 8.39
N ARG A 236 -13.63 3.07 9.03
CA ARG A 236 -13.81 3.02 10.49
C ARG A 236 -12.46 3.15 11.22
N ALA A 237 -11.47 2.37 10.82
CA ALA A 237 -10.13 2.45 11.43
C ALA A 237 -9.51 3.86 11.30
N LEU A 238 -9.70 4.52 10.15
CA LEU A 238 -9.23 5.90 9.94
C LEU A 238 -9.95 6.88 10.87
N ALA A 239 -11.27 6.78 11.00
CA ALA A 239 -12.07 7.66 11.86
C ALA A 239 -11.71 7.52 13.36
N GLU A 240 -11.31 6.34 13.79
CA GLU A 240 -10.89 6.03 15.16
C GLU A 240 -9.39 6.31 15.40
N SER A 241 -8.62 6.62 14.35
CA SER A 241 -7.18 6.83 14.44
C SER A 241 -6.80 8.23 14.88
N ALA A 242 -5.55 8.40 15.35
CA ALA A 242 -4.94 9.70 15.60
C ALA A 242 -4.75 10.55 14.31
N TYR A 243 -4.97 9.97 13.14
CA TYR A 243 -4.82 10.62 11.84
C TYR A 243 -6.14 11.13 11.26
N ALA A 244 -7.26 10.92 11.95
CA ALA A 244 -8.56 11.43 11.53
C ALA A 244 -8.53 12.96 11.39
N ILE A 245 -8.98 13.47 10.26
CA ILE A 245 -9.07 14.91 10.00
C ILE A 245 -10.46 15.38 10.46
N PRO A 246 -10.55 16.27 11.48
CA PRO A 246 -11.84 16.79 11.93
C PRO A 246 -12.63 17.45 10.81
N GLY A 247 -13.89 17.03 10.62
CA GLY A 247 -14.77 17.61 9.60
C GLY A 247 -14.52 17.09 8.17
N ASP A 248 -13.62 16.13 7.97
CA ASP A 248 -13.43 15.46 6.67
C ASP A 248 -14.58 14.46 6.44
N VAL A 249 -15.58 14.90 5.70
CA VAL A 249 -16.75 14.09 5.34
C VAL A 249 -16.45 13.40 4.00
N GLY A 250 -16.54 12.08 3.99
CA GLY A 250 -16.36 11.30 2.77
C GLY A 250 -17.44 11.55 1.72
N ILE A 251 -17.24 11.01 0.53
CA ILE A 251 -18.22 11.08 -0.57
C ILE A 251 -19.35 10.04 -0.45
N GLY A 252 -19.42 9.34 0.67
CA GLY A 252 -20.43 8.33 0.98
C GLY A 252 -19.90 6.89 0.92
N GLU A 253 -20.77 5.93 1.23
CA GLU A 253 -20.47 4.51 1.05
C GLU A 253 -20.42 4.16 -0.43
N LEU A 254 -19.49 3.29 -0.83
CA LEU A 254 -19.42 2.79 -2.19
C LEU A 254 -20.63 1.86 -2.42
N GLU A 255 -21.63 2.36 -3.16
CA GLU A 255 -22.87 1.63 -3.44
C GLU A 255 -22.59 0.28 -4.13
N GLU A 256 -23.42 -0.72 -3.75
CA GLU A 256 -23.45 -2.01 -4.44
C GLU A 256 -24.13 -1.83 -5.81
N SER A 257 -23.32 -1.87 -6.87
CA SER A 257 -23.79 -1.93 -8.26
C SER A 257 -23.57 -3.31 -8.82
#